data_4cf7b5e148a8227f772ad08b943507ee
#
_entry.id   4cf7b5e148a8227f772ad08b943507ee
#
_cell.length_a   1.000
_cell.length_b   1.000
_cell.length_c   1.000
_cell.angle_alpha   90.00
_cell.angle_beta   90.00
_cell.angle_gamma   90.00
#
_symmetry.space_group_name_H-M   'P 1'
#
loop_
_entity.id
_entity.type
_entity.pdbx_description
1 polymer ?
#
loop_
_entity_poly.entity_id
_entity_poly.type
_entity_poly.pdbx_seq_one_letter_code
_entity_poly.pdbx_strand_id
1 'polypeptide(L)'
;MRVLFTFENPLSSAEADAEVFAATARHLAGQLQRSWLHVPAADEAGCQTAAQLAGMPVVRACAPLSPAPLRHLACGLTLLLRREFHAADLIYTRNLWVASLALLAGQRVVFDHYRPWPAQVPPLRPWIYRLMCHRRFLANISHSKLTRASYLDIGVPPEKLYCVRNGFDPRRLDEAMPAAAAKRRLGIDGACKTVVYTGRVNHRKGLELVIEAARRLPDHVFLLVGSQGTGPIEAAARGVANVRLVPWQPPEALGTYLFAADVLLIPPSLRPLSEFGSTVLPLKLYLYMGSGRPILAGDSPDVREVLEHGSNALLCRPDCVESLVGGIAALTRNPGLAQRLAAAALAQSRNFTWEQRALKIAGIVRSRLGTAATERGGWTREHSRAWLRQSRRWAIHLLRRHSWVLPT
;
A
#
# COMPACT_ATOMS: atom_id res chain seq x y z
N MET A 1 -22.28 2.17 -15.38
CA MET A 1 -22.20 2.25 -13.91
C MET A 1 -21.61 3.59 -13.52
N ARG A 2 -22.24 4.26 -12.57
CA ARG A 2 -21.84 5.55 -12.02
C ARG A 2 -21.24 5.33 -10.64
N VAL A 3 -20.01 5.78 -10.39
CA VAL A 3 -19.29 5.54 -9.14
C VAL A 3 -18.86 6.86 -8.51
N LEU A 4 -19.13 6.98 -7.20
CA LEU A 4 -18.59 8.05 -6.39
C LEU A 4 -17.43 7.51 -5.56
N PHE A 5 -16.23 7.98 -5.88
CA PHE A 5 -15.03 7.73 -5.10
C PHE A 5 -14.95 8.73 -3.95
N THR A 6 -14.60 8.27 -2.76
CA THR A 6 -14.45 9.17 -1.61
C THR A 6 -13.18 8.85 -0.83
N PHE A 7 -12.44 9.91 -0.53
CA PHE A 7 -11.21 9.87 0.24
C PHE A 7 -11.24 10.96 1.30
N GLU A 8 -10.87 10.62 2.50
CA GLU A 8 -11.03 11.46 3.69
C GLU A 8 -9.86 12.41 3.96
N ASN A 9 -8.78 12.27 3.24
CA ASN A 9 -7.62 13.17 3.33
C ASN A 9 -7.52 14.04 2.07
N PRO A 10 -6.86 15.20 2.16
CA PRO A 10 -6.48 15.95 0.96
C PRO A 10 -5.65 15.07 0.03
N LEU A 11 -5.98 15.09 -1.25
CA LEU A 11 -5.26 14.27 -2.23
C LEU A 11 -3.96 15.00 -2.61
N SER A 12 -2.82 14.36 -2.35
CA SER A 12 -1.50 14.89 -2.71
C SER A 12 -0.63 13.79 -3.29
N SER A 13 0.34 14.16 -4.13
CA SER A 13 1.30 13.21 -4.72
C SER A 13 2.37 12.73 -3.73
N ALA A 14 2.51 13.38 -2.58
CA ALA A 14 3.55 13.07 -1.59
C ALA A 14 3.23 11.89 -0.68
N GLU A 15 1.93 11.51 -0.57
CA GLU A 15 1.48 10.46 0.33
C GLU A 15 1.18 9.18 -0.45
N ALA A 16 1.82 8.07 -0.06
CA ALA A 16 1.61 6.76 -0.70
C ALA A 16 0.15 6.30 -0.68
N ASP A 17 -0.60 6.69 0.34
CA ASP A 17 -2.01 6.39 0.50
C ASP A 17 -2.88 7.12 -0.54
N ALA A 18 -2.59 8.39 -0.75
CA ALA A 18 -3.22 9.21 -1.78
C ALA A 18 -2.86 8.70 -3.19
N GLU A 19 -1.60 8.31 -3.41
CA GLU A 19 -1.15 7.73 -4.68
C GLU A 19 -1.93 6.47 -5.03
N VAL A 20 -2.04 5.50 -4.11
CA VAL A 20 -2.79 4.26 -4.33
C VAL A 20 -4.24 4.55 -4.68
N PHE A 21 -4.87 5.47 -3.92
CA PHE A 21 -6.27 5.81 -4.15
C PHE A 21 -6.46 6.52 -5.50
N ALA A 22 -5.70 7.58 -5.77
CA ALA A 22 -5.81 8.36 -7.01
C ALA A 22 -5.55 7.51 -8.25
N ALA A 23 -4.48 6.72 -8.25
CA ALA A 23 -4.14 5.86 -9.38
C ALA A 23 -5.21 4.79 -9.61
N THR A 24 -5.70 4.14 -8.53
CA THR A 24 -6.79 3.15 -8.64
C THR A 24 -8.07 3.80 -9.18
N ALA A 25 -8.47 4.95 -8.65
CA ALA A 25 -9.66 5.68 -9.07
C ALA A 25 -9.57 6.14 -10.52
N ARG A 26 -8.42 6.70 -10.93
CA ARG A 26 -8.17 7.14 -12.33
C ARG A 26 -8.37 6.01 -13.33
N HIS A 27 -7.71 4.87 -13.10
CA HIS A 27 -7.78 3.74 -14.03
C HIS A 27 -9.14 3.05 -14.01
N LEU A 28 -9.84 3.03 -12.85
CA LEU A 28 -11.22 2.56 -12.77
C LEU A 28 -12.18 3.49 -13.52
N ALA A 29 -12.01 4.81 -13.40
CA ALA A 29 -12.87 5.80 -14.05
C ALA A 29 -12.94 5.61 -15.57
N GLY A 30 -11.82 5.23 -16.20
CA GLY A 30 -11.76 4.91 -17.63
C GLY A 30 -12.62 3.73 -18.07
N GLN A 31 -13.13 2.92 -17.14
CA GLN A 31 -13.99 1.77 -17.38
C GLN A 31 -15.44 1.99 -16.95
N LEU A 32 -15.79 3.21 -16.52
CA LEU A 32 -17.08 3.59 -15.96
C LEU A 32 -17.82 4.56 -16.89
N GLN A 33 -19.14 4.55 -16.78
CA GLN A 33 -20.00 5.48 -17.51
C GLN A 33 -19.82 6.92 -16.99
N ARG A 34 -19.68 7.06 -15.67
CA ARG A 34 -19.47 8.34 -14.99
C ARG A 34 -18.83 8.12 -13.62
N SER A 35 -17.97 9.03 -13.23
CA SER A 35 -17.31 9.00 -11.93
C SER A 35 -17.16 10.41 -11.36
N TRP A 36 -17.12 10.48 -10.02
CA TRP A 36 -16.87 11.69 -9.26
C TRP A 36 -15.94 11.37 -8.11
N LEU A 37 -15.15 12.33 -7.70
CA LEU A 37 -14.27 12.25 -6.54
C LEU A 37 -14.77 13.21 -5.45
N HIS A 38 -15.11 12.66 -4.27
CA HIS A 38 -15.40 13.45 -3.08
C HIS A 38 -14.18 13.45 -2.16
N VAL A 39 -13.62 14.65 -1.92
CA VAL A 39 -12.38 14.82 -1.17
C VAL A 39 -12.35 16.18 -0.47
N PRO A 40 -11.76 16.29 0.76
CA PRO A 40 -11.50 17.60 1.37
C PRO A 40 -10.38 18.31 0.61
N ALA A 41 -10.56 19.59 0.40
CA ALA A 41 -9.56 20.48 -0.18
C ALA A 41 -9.61 21.83 0.53
N ALA A 42 -8.45 22.45 0.73
CA ALA A 42 -8.34 23.75 1.39
C ALA A 42 -9.01 24.85 0.52
N ASP A 43 -8.74 24.79 -0.76
CA ASP A 43 -9.10 25.80 -1.75
C ASP A 43 -9.39 25.17 -3.13
N GLU A 44 -9.60 26.00 -4.12
CA GLU A 44 -9.85 25.59 -5.50
C GLU A 44 -8.61 24.94 -6.14
N ALA A 45 -7.41 25.41 -5.81
CA ALA A 45 -6.16 24.82 -6.31
C ALA A 45 -6.00 23.38 -5.82
N GLY A 46 -6.37 23.09 -4.56
CA GLY A 46 -6.42 21.73 -4.03
C GLY A 46 -7.45 20.86 -4.74
N CYS A 47 -8.60 21.40 -5.12
CA CYS A 47 -9.58 20.69 -5.94
C CYS A 47 -9.04 20.38 -7.34
N GLN A 48 -8.39 21.32 -7.99
CA GLN A 48 -7.78 21.12 -9.32
C GLN A 48 -6.68 20.06 -9.27
N THR A 49 -5.81 20.11 -8.26
CA THR A 49 -4.77 19.08 -8.03
C THR A 49 -5.42 17.71 -7.87
N ALA A 50 -6.45 17.58 -7.05
CA ALA A 50 -7.16 16.34 -6.84
C ALA A 50 -7.82 15.82 -8.14
N ALA A 51 -8.41 16.71 -8.93
CA ALA A 51 -9.02 16.37 -10.22
C ALA A 51 -7.98 15.87 -11.22
N GLN A 52 -6.81 16.50 -11.29
CA GLN A 52 -5.71 16.09 -12.14
C GLN A 52 -5.15 14.71 -11.72
N LEU A 53 -4.94 14.50 -10.42
CA LEU A 53 -4.43 13.24 -9.89
C LEU A 53 -5.41 12.08 -10.12
N ALA A 54 -6.70 12.29 -9.94
CA ALA A 54 -7.71 11.25 -10.08
C ALA A 54 -8.31 11.15 -11.50
N GLY A 55 -8.09 12.14 -12.37
CA GLY A 55 -8.61 12.16 -13.74
C GLY A 55 -10.14 12.22 -13.81
N MET A 56 -10.80 12.86 -12.83
CA MET A 56 -12.26 12.98 -12.77
C MET A 56 -12.71 14.24 -12.03
N PRO A 57 -13.99 14.68 -12.24
CA PRO A 57 -14.55 15.83 -11.53
C PRO A 57 -14.54 15.66 -10.02
N VAL A 58 -14.16 16.73 -9.31
CA VAL A 58 -14.12 16.77 -7.85
C VAL A 58 -15.40 17.38 -7.29
N VAL A 59 -15.94 16.73 -6.27
CA VAL A 59 -16.98 17.24 -5.37
C VAL A 59 -16.30 17.58 -4.04
N ARG A 60 -16.10 18.85 -3.78
CA ARG A 60 -15.39 19.31 -2.57
C ARG A 60 -16.17 18.91 -1.31
N ALA A 61 -15.50 18.22 -0.38
CA ALA A 61 -16.05 17.95 0.93
C ALA A 61 -16.01 19.22 1.81
N CYS A 62 -17.14 19.59 2.40
CA CYS A 62 -17.18 20.64 3.41
C CYS A 62 -16.74 20.03 4.75
N ALA A 63 -15.44 19.95 4.98
CA ALA A 63 -14.87 19.34 6.18
C ALA A 63 -13.63 20.12 6.64
N PRO A 64 -13.41 20.26 7.95
CA PRO A 64 -12.20 20.86 8.48
C PRO A 64 -10.99 19.99 8.10
N LEU A 65 -9.84 20.61 7.83
CA LEU A 65 -8.63 19.86 7.52
C LEU A 65 -7.99 19.23 8.76
N SER A 66 -8.27 19.77 9.94
CA SER A 66 -7.77 19.33 11.24
C SER A 66 -8.83 19.53 12.33
N PRO A 67 -8.93 18.66 13.36
CA PRO A 67 -8.22 17.37 13.49
C PRO A 67 -8.79 16.27 12.59
N ALA A 68 -7.99 15.24 12.31
CA ALA A 68 -8.36 14.16 11.39
C ALA A 68 -9.68 13.43 11.75
N PRO A 69 -9.99 13.08 13.01
CA PRO A 69 -11.26 12.41 13.33
C PRO A 69 -12.50 13.25 12.96
N LEU A 70 -12.44 14.55 13.20
CA LEU A 70 -13.54 15.47 12.87
C LEU A 70 -13.69 15.61 11.34
N ARG A 71 -12.57 15.68 10.62
CA ARG A 71 -12.55 15.67 9.14
C ARG A 71 -13.22 14.42 8.59
N HIS A 72 -12.86 13.23 9.09
CA HIS A 72 -13.42 11.97 8.62
C HIS A 72 -14.93 11.89 8.83
N LEU A 73 -15.42 12.34 9.98
CA LEU A 73 -16.85 12.38 10.28
C LEU A 73 -17.57 13.38 9.38
N ALA A 74 -17.03 14.59 9.27
CA ALA A 74 -17.63 15.66 8.45
C ALA A 74 -17.64 15.29 6.96
N CYS A 75 -16.60 14.65 6.44
CA CYS A 75 -16.61 14.10 5.08
C CYS A 75 -17.75 13.11 4.86
N GLY A 76 -18.01 12.22 5.81
CA GLY A 76 -19.12 11.28 5.73
C GLY A 76 -20.50 11.96 5.75
N LEU A 77 -20.69 12.91 6.67
CA LEU A 77 -21.99 13.62 6.81
C LEU A 77 -22.28 14.52 5.61
N THR A 78 -21.30 15.29 5.17
CA THR A 78 -21.47 16.19 4.01
C THR A 78 -21.68 15.44 2.71
N LEU A 79 -21.17 14.21 2.60
CA LEU A 79 -21.39 13.33 1.45
C LEU A 79 -22.88 13.05 1.23
N LEU A 80 -23.66 12.81 2.31
CA LEU A 80 -25.09 12.52 2.25
C LEU A 80 -25.91 13.64 1.62
N LEU A 81 -25.42 14.87 1.67
CA LEU A 81 -26.09 16.05 1.12
C LEU A 81 -25.77 16.30 -0.36
N ARG A 82 -24.87 15.49 -0.94
CA ARG A 82 -24.44 15.71 -2.32
C ARG A 82 -25.34 14.96 -3.30
N ARG A 83 -25.77 15.66 -4.38
CA ARG A 83 -26.56 15.04 -5.46
C ARG A 83 -25.84 13.88 -6.12
N GLU A 84 -24.51 13.95 -6.23
CA GLU A 84 -23.65 12.92 -6.80
C GLU A 84 -23.72 11.62 -5.98
N PHE A 85 -23.88 11.72 -4.65
CA PHE A 85 -24.09 10.58 -3.77
C PHE A 85 -25.37 9.83 -4.12
N HIS A 86 -26.47 10.54 -4.32
CA HIS A 86 -27.77 9.94 -4.67
C HIS A 86 -27.83 9.47 -6.12
N ALA A 87 -27.02 10.09 -7.01
CA ALA A 87 -26.92 9.69 -8.41
C ALA A 87 -26.00 8.50 -8.66
N ALA A 88 -25.12 8.17 -7.70
CA ALA A 88 -24.19 7.05 -7.83
C ALA A 88 -24.89 5.70 -7.69
N ASP A 89 -24.44 4.72 -8.46
CA ASP A 89 -24.86 3.31 -8.34
C ASP A 89 -24.01 2.58 -7.27
N LEU A 90 -22.83 3.14 -6.94
CA LEU A 90 -21.81 2.57 -6.06
C LEU A 90 -20.98 3.65 -5.38
N ILE A 91 -20.70 3.49 -4.10
CA ILE A 91 -19.73 4.28 -3.33
C ILE A 91 -18.45 3.45 -3.17
N TYR A 92 -17.34 3.99 -3.65
CA TYR A 92 -16.00 3.40 -3.49
C TYR A 92 -15.23 4.20 -2.44
N THR A 93 -14.90 3.58 -1.31
CA THR A 93 -14.35 4.29 -0.14
C THR A 93 -13.23 3.52 0.54
N ARG A 94 -12.38 4.25 1.27
CA ARG A 94 -11.37 3.71 2.19
C ARG A 94 -11.74 3.96 3.67
N ASN A 95 -12.83 4.66 3.91
CA ASN A 95 -13.26 5.09 5.23
C ASN A 95 -14.44 4.25 5.74
N LEU A 96 -14.27 3.60 6.91
CA LEU A 96 -15.31 2.76 7.52
C LEU A 96 -16.57 3.56 7.93
N TRP A 97 -16.43 4.83 8.34
CA TRP A 97 -17.56 5.69 8.67
C TRP A 97 -18.37 6.02 7.43
N VAL A 98 -17.70 6.42 6.36
CA VAL A 98 -18.36 6.67 5.07
C VAL A 98 -19.05 5.41 4.56
N ALA A 99 -18.40 4.26 4.66
CA ALA A 99 -19.00 2.97 4.29
C ALA A 99 -20.28 2.70 5.09
N SER A 100 -20.26 2.94 6.42
CA SER A 100 -21.43 2.76 7.29
C SER A 100 -22.57 3.69 6.92
N LEU A 101 -22.29 4.98 6.77
CA LEU A 101 -23.30 5.98 6.40
C LEU A 101 -23.91 5.69 5.02
N ALA A 102 -23.09 5.30 4.06
CA ALA A 102 -23.55 4.94 2.72
C ALA A 102 -24.47 3.72 2.73
N LEU A 103 -24.15 2.69 3.52
CA LEU A 103 -25.00 1.52 3.66
C LEU A 103 -26.34 1.85 4.36
N LEU A 104 -26.30 2.68 5.40
CA LEU A 104 -27.53 3.17 6.10
C LEU A 104 -28.40 3.98 5.15
N ALA A 105 -27.82 4.78 4.27
CA ALA A 105 -28.52 5.52 3.23
C ALA A 105 -28.97 4.66 2.04
N GLY A 106 -28.76 3.34 2.09
CA GLY A 106 -29.19 2.41 1.06
C GLY A 106 -28.30 2.33 -0.17
N GLN A 107 -27.08 2.86 -0.11
CA GLN A 107 -26.10 2.76 -1.21
C GLN A 107 -25.37 1.42 -1.21
N ARG A 108 -24.81 1.03 -2.37
CA ARG A 108 -23.87 -0.08 -2.49
C ARG A 108 -22.48 0.41 -2.19
N VAL A 109 -21.66 -0.42 -1.53
CA VAL A 109 -20.33 -0.03 -1.08
C VAL A 109 -19.27 -1.05 -1.52
N VAL A 110 -18.15 -0.54 -2.03
CA VAL A 110 -16.86 -1.22 -2.12
C VAL A 110 -15.88 -0.52 -1.19
N PHE A 111 -15.22 -1.30 -0.36
CA PHE A 111 -14.23 -0.81 0.60
C PHE A 111 -12.84 -1.30 0.18
N ASP A 112 -11.94 -0.35 -0.12
CA ASP A 112 -10.56 -0.66 -0.52
C ASP A 112 -9.59 -0.10 0.52
N HIS A 113 -8.99 -0.98 1.33
CA HIS A 113 -8.10 -0.53 2.38
C HIS A 113 -6.95 -1.50 2.65
N TYR A 114 -5.80 -0.95 3.04
CA TYR A 114 -4.58 -1.72 3.30
C TYR A 114 -4.46 -2.20 4.76
N ARG A 115 -5.19 -1.58 5.71
CA ARG A 115 -5.05 -1.91 7.13
C ARG A 115 -5.86 -3.14 7.52
N PRO A 116 -5.30 -4.02 8.34
CA PRO A 116 -6.04 -5.10 8.98
C PRO A 116 -6.82 -4.56 10.21
N TRP A 117 -7.84 -3.73 9.97
CA TRP A 117 -8.61 -3.06 11.04
C TRP A 117 -9.06 -4.00 12.16
N PRO A 118 -9.53 -5.25 11.89
CA PRO A 118 -9.91 -6.16 12.95
C PRO A 118 -8.76 -6.54 13.89
N ALA A 119 -7.53 -6.58 13.39
CA ALA A 119 -6.35 -6.89 14.18
C ALA A 119 -5.82 -5.65 14.91
N GLN A 120 -5.82 -4.48 14.25
CA GLN A 120 -5.30 -3.24 14.80
C GLN A 120 -6.21 -2.60 15.85
N VAL A 121 -7.55 -2.73 15.69
CA VAL A 121 -8.53 -2.13 16.59
C VAL A 121 -9.57 -3.18 16.97
N PRO A 122 -9.23 -4.13 17.87
CA PRO A 122 -10.11 -5.23 18.26
C PRO A 122 -11.52 -4.83 18.72
N PRO A 123 -11.75 -3.71 19.42
CA PRO A 123 -13.09 -3.28 19.81
C PRO A 123 -14.03 -3.02 18.63
N LEU A 124 -13.51 -2.69 17.44
CA LEU A 124 -14.32 -2.44 16.25
C LEU A 124 -14.76 -3.71 15.51
N ARG A 125 -14.30 -4.90 15.89
CA ARG A 125 -14.58 -6.17 15.19
C ARG A 125 -16.08 -6.45 14.99
N PRO A 126 -16.96 -6.30 16.00
CA PRO A 126 -18.39 -6.56 15.80
C PRO A 126 -19.04 -5.58 14.82
N TRP A 127 -18.60 -4.33 14.82
CA TRP A 127 -19.09 -3.32 13.89
C TRP A 127 -18.59 -3.59 12.47
N ILE A 128 -17.29 -3.88 12.29
CA ILE A 128 -16.70 -4.23 10.99
C ILE A 128 -17.38 -5.46 10.40
N TYR A 129 -17.60 -6.49 11.21
CA TYR A 129 -18.33 -7.69 10.79
C TYR A 129 -19.73 -7.35 10.25
N ARG A 130 -20.54 -6.62 11.03
CA ARG A 130 -21.89 -6.20 10.62
C ARG A 130 -21.89 -5.37 9.34
N LEU A 131 -20.96 -4.44 9.26
CA LEU A 131 -20.78 -3.60 8.08
C LEU A 131 -20.53 -4.45 6.83
N MET A 132 -19.55 -5.36 6.89
CA MET A 132 -19.14 -6.15 5.73
C MET A 132 -20.12 -7.28 5.40
N CYS A 133 -20.87 -7.77 6.37
CA CYS A 133 -21.95 -8.73 6.13
C CYS A 133 -23.24 -8.10 5.54
N HIS A 134 -23.34 -6.77 5.53
CA HIS A 134 -24.53 -6.10 4.99
C HIS A 134 -24.72 -6.44 3.50
N ARG A 135 -25.98 -6.68 3.06
CA ARG A 135 -26.31 -7.10 1.69
C ARG A 135 -25.83 -6.16 0.59
N ARG A 136 -25.75 -4.86 0.87
CA ARG A 136 -25.26 -3.83 -0.06
C ARG A 136 -23.76 -3.58 0.03
N PHE A 137 -23.05 -4.24 0.94
CA PHE A 137 -21.60 -4.27 0.96
C PHE A 137 -21.13 -5.30 -0.06
N LEU A 138 -20.55 -4.84 -1.16
CA LEU A 138 -20.23 -5.70 -2.31
C LEU A 138 -18.89 -6.39 -2.13
N ALA A 139 -17.84 -5.64 -1.75
CA ALA A 139 -16.50 -6.18 -1.66
C ALA A 139 -15.61 -5.38 -0.70
N ASN A 140 -14.72 -6.10 -0.01
CA ASN A 140 -13.51 -5.56 0.61
C ASN A 140 -12.33 -5.92 -0.30
N ILE A 141 -11.60 -4.92 -0.73
CA ILE A 141 -10.38 -5.05 -1.53
C ILE A 141 -9.18 -4.83 -0.61
N SER A 142 -8.46 -5.89 -0.30
CA SER A 142 -7.22 -5.85 0.47
C SER A 142 -6.01 -5.99 -0.47
N HIS A 143 -4.89 -5.35 -0.17
CA HIS A 143 -3.70 -5.43 -1.02
C HIS A 143 -2.75 -6.60 -0.64
N SER A 144 -2.99 -7.26 0.50
CA SER A 144 -2.21 -8.41 0.97
C SER A 144 -3.10 -9.55 1.48
N LYS A 145 -2.60 -10.77 1.41
CA LYS A 145 -3.27 -11.95 1.98
C LYS A 145 -3.41 -11.82 3.49
N LEU A 146 -2.39 -11.25 4.15
CA LEU A 146 -2.37 -11.04 5.58
C LEU A 146 -3.47 -10.06 6.02
N THR A 147 -3.66 -8.94 5.30
CA THR A 147 -4.78 -8.03 5.57
C THR A 147 -6.12 -8.72 5.36
N ARG A 148 -6.27 -9.49 4.27
CA ARG A 148 -7.49 -10.26 3.99
C ARG A 148 -7.80 -11.27 5.10
N ALA A 149 -6.78 -11.97 5.61
CA ALA A 149 -6.92 -12.96 6.68
C ALA A 149 -7.54 -12.35 7.95
N SER A 150 -7.15 -11.14 8.33
CA SER A 150 -7.70 -10.47 9.52
C SER A 150 -9.22 -10.26 9.47
N TYR A 151 -9.79 -10.12 8.28
CA TYR A 151 -11.25 -10.04 8.09
C TYR A 151 -11.91 -11.41 8.06
N LEU A 152 -11.24 -12.43 7.53
CA LEU A 152 -11.69 -13.83 7.61
C LEU A 152 -11.78 -14.29 9.06
N ASP A 153 -10.78 -13.92 9.89
CA ASP A 153 -10.70 -14.32 11.30
C ASP A 153 -11.88 -13.82 12.15
N ILE A 154 -12.53 -12.75 11.73
CA ILE A 154 -13.75 -12.24 12.39
C ILE A 154 -15.03 -12.79 11.74
N GLY A 155 -14.94 -13.69 10.75
CA GLY A 155 -16.06 -14.37 10.13
C GLY A 155 -16.70 -13.65 8.95
N VAL A 156 -16.07 -12.63 8.38
CA VAL A 156 -16.57 -11.99 7.14
C VAL A 156 -16.59 -13.02 6.01
N PRO A 157 -17.69 -13.15 5.25
CA PRO A 157 -17.82 -14.13 4.18
C PRO A 157 -16.69 -14.02 3.13
N PRO A 158 -16.03 -15.15 2.79
CA PRO A 158 -14.89 -15.17 1.86
C PRO A 158 -15.18 -14.55 0.49
N GLU A 159 -16.42 -14.70 -0.01
CA GLU A 159 -16.88 -14.18 -1.28
C GLU A 159 -16.99 -12.64 -1.33
N LYS A 160 -16.85 -11.97 -0.19
CA LYS A 160 -16.78 -10.51 -0.08
C LYS A 160 -15.35 -10.01 0.09
N LEU A 161 -14.35 -10.88 0.26
CA LEU A 161 -12.99 -10.55 0.59
C LEU A 161 -12.04 -10.88 -0.56
N TYR A 162 -11.49 -9.86 -1.17
CA TYR A 162 -10.60 -9.98 -2.32
C TYR A 162 -9.21 -9.45 -2.00
N CYS A 163 -8.19 -10.16 -2.47
CA CYS A 163 -6.81 -9.69 -2.40
C CYS A 163 -6.40 -9.20 -3.79
N VAL A 164 -6.29 -7.88 -3.96
CA VAL A 164 -5.83 -7.25 -5.20
C VAL A 164 -4.61 -6.40 -4.88
N ARG A 165 -3.45 -6.81 -5.40
CA ARG A 165 -2.17 -6.15 -5.16
C ARG A 165 -2.18 -4.71 -5.64
N ASN A 166 -1.37 -3.88 -5.02
CA ASN A 166 -1.06 -2.55 -5.52
C ASN A 166 -0.29 -2.66 -6.85
N GLY A 167 -0.07 -1.53 -7.49
CA GLY A 167 0.65 -1.46 -8.75
C GLY A 167 1.65 -0.30 -8.77
N PHE A 168 2.23 -0.10 -9.93
CA PHE A 168 3.05 1.06 -10.24
C PHE A 168 2.65 1.62 -11.62
N ASP A 169 3.09 2.84 -11.93
CA ASP A 169 2.95 3.45 -13.25
C ASP A 169 4.18 3.12 -14.09
N PRO A 170 4.08 2.31 -15.15
CA PRO A 170 5.20 1.98 -16.03
C PRO A 170 5.88 3.20 -16.64
N ARG A 171 5.13 4.30 -16.88
CA ARG A 171 5.67 5.54 -17.46
C ARG A 171 6.78 6.18 -16.62
N ARG A 172 6.85 5.87 -15.32
CA ARG A 172 7.97 6.31 -14.46
C ARG A 172 9.30 5.67 -14.83
N LEU A 173 9.30 4.70 -15.75
CA LEU A 173 10.46 3.95 -16.20
C LEU A 173 10.69 4.11 -17.71
N ASP A 174 9.97 5.03 -18.37
CA ASP A 174 10.07 5.23 -19.84
C ASP A 174 11.47 5.71 -20.28
N GLU A 175 12.19 6.43 -19.42
CA GLU A 175 13.58 6.83 -19.67
C GLU A 175 14.59 5.74 -19.28
N ALA A 176 14.31 4.49 -19.64
CA ALA A 176 15.23 3.39 -19.35
C ALA A 176 16.61 3.64 -19.96
N MET A 177 17.64 3.45 -19.16
CA MET A 177 19.02 3.68 -19.57
C MET A 177 19.96 2.62 -18.99
N PRO A 178 21.14 2.39 -19.64
CA PRO A 178 22.18 1.54 -19.08
C PRO A 178 22.66 2.04 -17.72
N ALA A 179 23.02 1.11 -16.81
CA ALA A 179 23.47 1.46 -15.45
C ALA A 179 24.64 2.47 -15.46
N ALA A 180 25.62 2.27 -16.32
CA ALA A 180 26.76 3.17 -16.42
C ALA A 180 26.35 4.60 -16.83
N ALA A 181 25.33 4.77 -17.67
CA ALA A 181 24.82 6.09 -18.04
C ALA A 181 24.10 6.75 -16.86
N ALA A 182 23.25 6.00 -16.15
CA ALA A 182 22.55 6.47 -14.97
C ALA A 182 23.55 6.87 -13.85
N LYS A 183 24.56 6.05 -13.60
CA LYS A 183 25.62 6.35 -12.62
C LYS A 183 26.36 7.65 -12.96
N ARG A 184 26.76 7.84 -14.22
CA ARG A 184 27.41 9.08 -14.67
C ARG A 184 26.53 10.32 -14.45
N ARG A 185 25.21 10.23 -14.72
CA ARG A 185 24.27 11.34 -14.41
C ARG A 185 24.24 11.70 -12.93
N LEU A 186 24.51 10.72 -12.04
CA LEU A 186 24.57 10.92 -10.59
C LEU A 186 25.99 11.24 -10.06
N GLY A 187 26.97 11.46 -10.95
CA GLY A 187 28.35 11.70 -10.54
C GLY A 187 28.97 10.48 -9.84
N ILE A 188 28.63 9.28 -10.28
CA ILE A 188 29.18 8.02 -9.78
C ILE A 188 29.98 7.36 -10.93
N ASP A 189 31.16 6.84 -10.61
CA ASP A 189 31.93 6.06 -11.54
C ASP A 189 31.11 4.84 -12.01
N GLY A 190 31.08 4.61 -13.33
CA GLY A 190 30.34 3.52 -13.93
C GLY A 190 30.77 2.12 -13.44
N ALA A 191 32.01 1.97 -12.97
CA ALA A 191 32.54 0.73 -12.43
C ALA A 191 32.13 0.48 -10.97
N CYS A 192 31.82 1.54 -10.19
CA CYS A 192 31.41 1.41 -8.80
C CYS A 192 30.11 0.59 -8.65
N LYS A 193 30.09 -0.33 -7.70
CA LYS A 193 28.88 -1.06 -7.33
C LYS A 193 27.95 -0.15 -6.53
N THR A 194 26.65 -0.13 -6.90
CA THR A 194 25.69 0.83 -6.35
C THR A 194 24.50 0.10 -5.73
N VAL A 195 24.24 0.37 -4.46
CA VAL A 195 23.08 -0.11 -3.70
C VAL A 195 22.11 1.05 -3.52
N VAL A 196 20.86 0.91 -3.95
CA VAL A 196 19.90 2.01 -3.96
C VAL A 196 18.66 1.67 -3.14
N TYR A 197 18.30 2.56 -2.25
CA TYR A 197 17.03 2.61 -1.55
C TYR A 197 16.27 3.88 -1.96
N THR A 198 14.98 3.77 -2.28
CA THR A 198 14.11 4.93 -2.49
C THR A 198 12.95 4.95 -1.49
N GLY A 199 12.57 6.11 -1.01
CA GLY A 199 11.45 6.33 -0.08
C GLY A 199 11.89 7.01 1.20
N ARG A 200 10.94 7.28 2.11
CA ARG A 200 11.23 8.01 3.34
C ARG A 200 12.39 7.40 4.11
N VAL A 201 13.40 8.20 4.38
CA VAL A 201 14.54 7.84 5.22
C VAL A 201 14.15 8.09 6.68
N ASN A 202 13.98 7.02 7.45
CA ASN A 202 13.67 7.09 8.87
C ASN A 202 14.02 5.77 9.58
N HIS A 203 14.10 5.80 10.93
CA HIS A 203 14.44 4.66 11.78
C HIS A 203 13.46 3.47 11.67
N ARG A 204 12.17 3.75 11.34
CA ARG A 204 11.14 2.69 11.22
C ARG A 204 11.35 1.76 10.03
N LYS A 205 12.32 2.06 9.17
CA LYS A 205 12.61 1.27 7.97
C LYS A 205 13.81 0.32 8.15
N GLY A 206 14.46 0.32 9.31
CA GLY A 206 15.65 -0.50 9.55
C GLY A 206 16.86 -0.07 8.71
N LEU A 207 16.94 1.23 8.35
CA LEU A 207 18.03 1.75 7.52
C LEU A 207 19.34 1.86 8.27
N GLU A 208 19.35 1.74 9.60
CA GLU A 208 20.54 1.58 10.43
C GLU A 208 21.38 0.37 9.97
N LEU A 209 20.71 -0.74 9.63
CA LEU A 209 21.35 -1.94 9.09
C LEU A 209 22.02 -1.67 7.73
N VAL A 210 21.45 -0.78 6.93
CA VAL A 210 22.00 -0.39 5.63
C VAL A 210 23.26 0.46 5.82
N ILE A 211 23.26 1.37 6.80
CA ILE A 211 24.44 2.17 7.15
C ILE A 211 25.57 1.25 7.64
N GLU A 212 25.25 0.26 8.48
CA GLU A 212 26.24 -0.69 8.96
C GLU A 212 26.77 -1.60 7.84
N ALA A 213 25.90 -2.03 6.92
CA ALA A 213 26.34 -2.77 5.72
C ALA A 213 27.25 -1.91 4.82
N ALA A 214 26.99 -0.60 4.72
CA ALA A 214 27.84 0.31 3.97
C ALA A 214 29.27 0.40 4.55
N ARG A 215 29.42 0.43 5.88
CA ARG A 215 30.75 0.40 6.54
C ARG A 215 31.54 -0.87 6.21
N ARG A 216 30.84 -2.00 6.04
CA ARG A 216 31.45 -3.31 5.72
C ARG A 216 31.71 -3.52 4.22
N LEU A 217 31.16 -2.64 3.38
CA LEU A 217 31.29 -2.71 1.92
C LEU A 217 31.82 -1.35 1.37
N PRO A 218 33.07 -0.96 1.72
CA PRO A 218 33.62 0.36 1.37
C PRO A 218 33.73 0.59 -0.14
N ASP A 219 33.83 -0.47 -0.95
CA ASP A 219 33.90 -0.41 -2.42
C ASP A 219 32.54 -0.24 -3.09
N HIS A 220 31.45 -0.16 -2.32
CA HIS A 220 30.10 0.05 -2.82
C HIS A 220 29.61 1.46 -2.48
N VAL A 221 28.85 2.08 -3.37
CA VAL A 221 28.15 3.34 -3.12
C VAL A 221 26.71 3.05 -2.72
N PHE A 222 26.28 3.60 -1.59
CA PHE A 222 24.90 3.47 -1.09
C PHE A 222 24.14 4.77 -1.30
N LEU A 223 23.05 4.73 -2.06
CA LEU A 223 22.16 5.87 -2.29
C LEU A 223 20.88 5.69 -1.47
N LEU A 224 20.65 6.57 -0.50
CA LEU A 224 19.40 6.62 0.28
C LEU A 224 18.58 7.82 -0.21
N VAL A 225 17.64 7.58 -1.13
CA VAL A 225 16.85 8.61 -1.81
C VAL A 225 15.54 8.84 -1.09
N GLY A 226 15.29 10.08 -0.65
CA GLY A 226 14.09 10.49 0.08
C GLY A 226 14.37 10.90 1.52
N SER A 227 15.58 11.41 1.79
CA SER A 227 15.96 12.04 3.06
C SER A 227 15.24 13.37 3.25
N GLN A 228 14.94 13.68 4.51
CA GLN A 228 14.41 14.98 4.92
C GLN A 228 15.50 15.90 5.48
N GLY A 229 16.78 15.50 5.37
CA GLY A 229 17.94 16.25 5.80
C GLY A 229 18.31 16.08 7.27
N THR A 230 17.35 15.74 8.12
CA THR A 230 17.55 15.58 9.57
C THR A 230 16.86 14.33 10.09
N GLY A 231 17.52 13.61 11.00
CA GLY A 231 16.98 12.42 11.62
C GLY A 231 18.05 11.44 12.10
N PRO A 232 17.63 10.35 12.77
CA PRO A 232 18.57 9.35 13.29
C PRO A 232 19.39 8.65 12.20
N ILE A 233 18.79 8.40 11.02
CA ILE A 233 19.50 7.75 9.92
C ILE A 233 20.49 8.70 9.28
N GLU A 234 20.11 9.97 9.09
CA GLU A 234 20.99 11.02 8.60
C GLU A 234 22.17 11.24 9.54
N ALA A 235 21.92 11.20 10.86
CA ALA A 235 22.97 11.26 11.87
C ALA A 235 23.91 10.05 11.80
N ALA A 236 23.37 8.83 11.67
CA ALA A 236 24.15 7.60 11.58
C ALA A 236 24.99 7.51 10.29
N ALA A 237 24.55 8.16 9.22
CA ALA A 237 25.26 8.22 7.95
C ALA A 237 26.43 9.22 7.95
N ARG A 238 26.50 10.14 8.94
CA ARG A 238 27.61 11.09 9.03
C ARG A 238 28.94 10.37 9.20
N GLY A 239 29.93 10.76 8.40
CA GLY A 239 31.26 10.13 8.41
C GLY A 239 31.34 8.76 7.71
N VAL A 240 30.26 8.28 7.10
CA VAL A 240 30.30 7.07 6.26
C VAL A 240 30.44 7.51 4.81
N ALA A 241 31.68 7.54 4.31
CA ALA A 241 32.06 8.17 3.04
C ALA A 241 31.33 7.62 1.80
N ASN A 242 30.92 6.36 1.85
CA ASN A 242 30.27 5.68 0.74
C ASN A 242 28.73 5.68 0.83
N VAL A 243 28.15 6.44 1.78
CA VAL A 243 26.69 6.67 1.86
C VAL A 243 26.37 8.07 1.37
N ARG A 244 25.47 8.16 0.39
CA ARG A 244 24.94 9.42 -0.13
C ARG A 244 23.47 9.54 0.23
N LEU A 245 23.14 10.52 1.06
CA LEU A 245 21.77 10.91 1.38
C LEU A 245 21.27 11.85 0.29
N VAL A 246 20.22 11.44 -0.40
CA VAL A 246 19.60 12.24 -1.46
C VAL A 246 18.27 12.78 -0.93
N PRO A 247 17.97 14.07 -1.06
CA PRO A 247 16.67 14.63 -0.70
C PRO A 247 15.52 13.92 -1.41
N TRP A 248 14.29 14.18 -0.94
CA TRP A 248 13.10 13.70 -1.63
C TRP A 248 13.14 14.10 -3.12
N GLN A 249 12.82 13.14 -3.98
CA GLN A 249 12.79 13.33 -5.43
C GLN A 249 11.37 13.17 -5.96
N PRO A 250 10.96 13.96 -6.94
CA PRO A 250 9.68 13.75 -7.61
C PRO A 250 9.65 12.39 -8.32
N PRO A 251 8.47 11.79 -8.49
CA PRO A 251 8.33 10.45 -9.08
C PRO A 251 9.05 10.27 -10.43
N GLU A 252 9.08 11.31 -11.25
CA GLU A 252 9.70 11.32 -12.58
C GLU A 252 11.23 11.23 -12.53
N ALA A 253 11.85 11.77 -11.48
CA ALA A 253 13.30 11.74 -11.30
C ALA A 253 13.82 10.41 -10.74
N LEU A 254 12.93 9.56 -10.16
CA LEU A 254 13.35 8.32 -9.51
C LEU A 254 13.97 7.31 -10.49
N GLY A 255 13.56 7.33 -11.76
CA GLY A 255 14.06 6.40 -12.78
C GLY A 255 15.60 6.36 -12.85
N THR A 256 16.27 7.54 -12.85
CA THR A 256 17.73 7.62 -12.91
C THR A 256 18.39 6.87 -11.74
N TYR A 257 17.88 7.03 -10.51
CA TYR A 257 18.41 6.31 -9.34
C TYR A 257 18.17 4.81 -9.43
N LEU A 258 16.99 4.39 -9.89
CA LEU A 258 16.68 2.97 -10.06
C LEU A 258 17.60 2.33 -11.09
N PHE A 259 17.78 2.97 -12.25
CA PHE A 259 18.63 2.44 -13.30
C PHE A 259 20.14 2.46 -12.95
N ALA A 260 20.58 3.31 -12.02
CA ALA A 260 21.94 3.29 -11.50
C ALA A 260 22.23 2.10 -10.57
N ALA A 261 21.21 1.39 -10.09
CA ALA A 261 21.38 0.35 -9.10
C ALA A 261 21.98 -0.95 -9.68
N ASP A 262 22.99 -1.49 -9.03
CA ASP A 262 23.36 -2.90 -9.13
C ASP A 262 22.53 -3.75 -8.15
N VAL A 263 22.03 -3.14 -7.06
CA VAL A 263 21.09 -3.76 -6.11
C VAL A 263 20.06 -2.72 -5.67
N LEU A 264 18.78 -3.02 -5.86
CA LEU A 264 17.66 -2.29 -5.27
C LEU A 264 17.29 -2.89 -3.93
N LEU A 265 17.22 -2.06 -2.90
CA LEU A 265 17.04 -2.53 -1.53
C LEU A 265 15.62 -2.27 -1.00
N ILE A 266 14.92 -3.31 -0.65
CA ILE A 266 13.74 -3.26 0.24
C ILE A 266 14.26 -3.43 1.67
N PRO A 267 13.93 -2.53 2.62
CA PRO A 267 14.49 -2.58 3.96
C PRO A 267 14.39 -3.94 4.62
N PRO A 268 15.47 -4.45 5.22
CA PRO A 268 15.53 -5.79 5.78
C PRO A 268 15.14 -5.82 7.27
N SER A 269 14.03 -5.16 7.65
CA SER A 269 13.60 -5.12 9.05
C SER A 269 12.17 -5.58 9.23
N LEU A 270 11.91 -6.36 10.28
CA LEU A 270 10.58 -6.77 10.72
C LEU A 270 9.92 -5.75 11.68
N ARG A 271 10.61 -4.69 12.10
CA ARG A 271 10.05 -3.67 13.03
C ARG A 271 8.71 -3.10 12.58
N PRO A 272 8.48 -2.76 11.30
CA PRO A 272 7.18 -2.27 10.87
C PRO A 272 6.05 -3.26 11.17
N LEU A 273 6.32 -4.55 11.05
CA LEU A 273 5.36 -5.61 11.33
C LEU A 273 5.21 -5.86 12.84
N SER A 274 6.31 -5.99 13.58
CA SER A 274 6.31 -6.34 14.99
C SER A 274 5.83 -5.20 15.90
N GLU A 275 6.25 -3.96 15.63
CA GLU A 275 5.93 -2.81 16.48
C GLU A 275 4.61 -2.13 16.10
N PHE A 276 4.25 -2.14 14.82
CA PHE A 276 3.09 -1.39 14.32
C PHE A 276 2.01 -2.27 13.72
N GLY A 277 2.19 -3.60 13.67
CA GLY A 277 1.29 -4.52 12.97
C GLY A 277 1.10 -4.13 11.50
N SER A 278 2.07 -3.42 10.93
CA SER A 278 1.95 -2.88 9.59
C SER A 278 2.40 -3.92 8.56
N THR A 279 1.43 -4.44 7.83
CA THR A 279 1.61 -5.42 6.75
C THR A 279 1.51 -4.76 5.38
N VAL A 280 2.01 -3.56 5.29
CA VAL A 280 1.93 -2.80 4.04
C VAL A 280 3.08 -3.22 3.15
N LEU A 281 2.77 -4.00 2.11
CA LEU A 281 3.70 -4.22 0.99
C LEU A 281 4.14 -2.85 0.44
N PRO A 282 5.44 -2.55 0.46
CA PRO A 282 5.91 -1.23 0.05
C PRO A 282 5.66 -1.02 -1.45
N LEU A 283 5.07 0.13 -1.83
CA LEU A 283 4.78 0.45 -3.23
C LEU A 283 6.02 0.37 -4.13
N LYS A 284 7.18 0.76 -3.58
CA LYS A 284 8.46 0.68 -4.28
C LYS A 284 8.79 -0.72 -4.80
N LEU A 285 8.29 -1.78 -4.17
CA LEU A 285 8.52 -3.15 -4.59
C LEU A 285 8.08 -3.37 -6.04
N TYR A 286 6.89 -2.90 -6.40
CA TYR A 286 6.37 -3.05 -7.77
C TYR A 286 7.15 -2.22 -8.78
N LEU A 287 7.54 -1.01 -8.42
CA LEU A 287 8.38 -0.14 -9.24
C LEU A 287 9.78 -0.74 -9.44
N TYR A 288 10.36 -1.34 -8.37
CA TYR A 288 11.64 -2.03 -8.45
C TYR A 288 11.58 -3.23 -9.40
N MET A 289 10.53 -4.04 -9.30
CA MET A 289 10.32 -5.14 -10.26
C MET A 289 10.28 -4.64 -11.70
N GLY A 290 9.56 -3.53 -11.94
CA GLY A 290 9.43 -2.91 -13.26
C GLY A 290 10.73 -2.31 -13.80
N SER A 291 11.69 -1.95 -12.94
CA SER A 291 12.96 -1.35 -13.37
C SER A 291 13.93 -2.35 -14.01
N GLY A 292 13.69 -3.66 -13.87
CA GLY A 292 14.60 -4.68 -14.38
C GLY A 292 15.97 -4.69 -13.69
N ARG A 293 16.03 -4.25 -12.42
CA ARG A 293 17.23 -4.30 -11.58
C ARG A 293 17.11 -5.36 -10.49
N PRO A 294 18.22 -5.96 -10.05
CA PRO A 294 18.18 -6.99 -9.00
C PRO A 294 17.64 -6.42 -7.69
N ILE A 295 16.77 -7.19 -7.02
CA ILE A 295 16.13 -6.80 -5.77
C ILE A 295 16.69 -7.66 -4.64
N LEU A 296 17.14 -7.00 -3.56
CA LEU A 296 17.41 -7.60 -2.27
C LEU A 296 16.38 -7.10 -1.25
N ALA A 297 15.72 -8.01 -0.57
CA ALA A 297 14.67 -7.66 0.39
C ALA A 297 14.82 -8.46 1.69
N GLY A 298 14.34 -7.90 2.80
CA GLY A 298 14.16 -8.65 4.03
C GLY A 298 13.09 -9.73 3.84
N ASP A 299 13.36 -10.92 4.38
CA ASP A 299 12.48 -12.06 4.31
C ASP A 299 11.32 -11.92 5.31
N SER A 300 10.25 -11.24 4.90
CA SER A 300 9.04 -11.02 5.70
C SER A 300 7.81 -11.66 5.06
N PRO A 301 6.79 -12.02 5.85
CA PRO A 301 5.59 -12.70 5.36
C PRO A 301 4.85 -11.94 4.26
N ASP A 302 4.82 -10.61 4.32
CA ASP A 302 4.18 -9.76 3.32
C ASP A 302 5.03 -9.64 2.05
N VAL A 303 6.36 -9.53 2.15
CA VAL A 303 7.28 -9.50 1.01
C VAL A 303 7.21 -10.82 0.23
N ARG A 304 7.18 -11.97 0.94
CA ARG A 304 7.01 -13.30 0.32
C ARG A 304 5.71 -13.47 -0.46
N GLU A 305 4.75 -12.59 -0.28
CA GLU A 305 3.55 -12.64 -1.09
C GLU A 305 3.78 -12.25 -2.56
N VAL A 306 4.89 -11.57 -2.86
CA VAL A 306 5.23 -11.06 -4.20
C VAL A 306 6.63 -11.47 -4.63
N LEU A 307 7.60 -11.46 -3.71
CA LEU A 307 8.98 -11.83 -3.98
C LEU A 307 9.27 -13.26 -3.51
N GLU A 308 9.95 -14.02 -4.37
CA GLU A 308 10.35 -15.40 -4.12
C GLU A 308 11.87 -15.50 -4.19
N HIS A 309 12.48 -16.00 -3.09
CA HIS A 309 13.93 -16.16 -2.97
C HIS A 309 14.50 -17.03 -4.09
N GLY A 310 15.51 -16.50 -4.78
CA GLY A 310 16.20 -17.22 -5.86
C GLY A 310 15.43 -17.31 -7.19
N SER A 311 14.16 -16.84 -7.23
CA SER A 311 13.32 -16.80 -8.42
C SER A 311 13.25 -15.39 -9.03
N ASN A 312 12.73 -14.41 -8.32
CA ASN A 312 12.59 -13.03 -8.77
C ASN A 312 13.26 -11.98 -7.88
N ALA A 313 13.80 -12.40 -6.74
CA ALA A 313 14.56 -11.56 -5.82
C ALA A 313 15.52 -12.43 -4.99
N LEU A 314 16.46 -11.78 -4.30
CA LEU A 314 17.19 -12.40 -3.22
C LEU A 314 16.56 -11.91 -1.90
N LEU A 315 16.26 -12.83 -0.97
CA LEU A 315 15.74 -12.49 0.35
C LEU A 315 16.84 -12.74 1.39
N CYS A 316 17.04 -11.79 2.28
CA CYS A 316 17.99 -11.91 3.39
C CYS A 316 17.25 -12.03 4.72
N ARG A 317 17.89 -12.64 5.72
CA ARG A 317 17.36 -12.74 7.08
C ARG A 317 17.12 -11.33 7.62
N PRO A 318 15.90 -11.04 8.09
CA PRO A 318 15.57 -9.74 8.64
C PRO A 318 16.43 -9.41 9.87
N ASP A 319 16.64 -8.12 10.09
CA ASP A 319 17.38 -7.58 11.24
C ASP A 319 18.79 -8.20 11.43
N CYS A 320 19.42 -8.64 10.32
CA CYS A 320 20.74 -9.27 10.31
C CYS A 320 21.66 -8.64 9.26
N VAL A 321 22.64 -7.89 9.74
CA VAL A 321 23.61 -7.19 8.89
C VAL A 321 24.45 -8.16 8.04
N GLU A 322 24.88 -9.28 8.61
CA GLU A 322 25.67 -10.32 7.93
C GLU A 322 24.91 -10.85 6.71
N SER A 323 23.63 -11.14 6.89
CA SER A 323 22.77 -11.63 5.80
C SER A 323 22.54 -10.57 4.73
N LEU A 324 22.41 -9.29 5.13
CA LEU A 324 22.28 -8.17 4.21
C LEU A 324 23.57 -8.00 3.38
N VAL A 325 24.73 -7.96 4.02
CA VAL A 325 26.04 -7.86 3.37
C VAL A 325 26.28 -9.02 2.43
N GLY A 326 26.01 -10.25 2.87
CA GLY A 326 26.09 -11.46 2.04
C GLY A 326 25.21 -11.39 0.80
N GLY A 327 23.96 -10.91 0.95
CA GLY A 327 23.02 -10.72 -0.16
C GLY A 327 23.49 -9.67 -1.17
N ILE A 328 24.00 -8.53 -0.72
CA ILE A 328 24.58 -7.50 -1.58
C ILE A 328 25.78 -8.08 -2.35
N ALA A 329 26.72 -8.73 -1.63
CA ALA A 329 27.91 -9.32 -2.23
C ALA A 329 27.55 -10.41 -3.27
N ALA A 330 26.55 -11.26 -2.98
CA ALA A 330 26.10 -12.29 -3.91
C ALA A 330 25.58 -11.69 -5.23
N LEU A 331 24.79 -10.64 -5.18
CA LEU A 331 24.24 -9.96 -6.37
C LEU A 331 25.30 -9.18 -7.14
N THR A 332 26.25 -8.51 -6.45
CA THR A 332 27.24 -7.65 -7.11
C THR A 332 28.42 -8.45 -7.68
N ARG A 333 28.72 -9.64 -7.12
CA ARG A 333 29.79 -10.54 -7.59
C ARG A 333 29.32 -11.56 -8.61
N ASN A 334 28.01 -11.82 -8.71
CA ASN A 334 27.45 -12.79 -9.66
C ASN A 334 26.47 -12.11 -10.63
N PRO A 335 26.95 -11.51 -11.73
CA PRO A 335 26.10 -10.85 -12.73
C PRO A 335 25.02 -11.76 -13.33
N GLY A 336 25.34 -13.06 -13.51
CA GLY A 336 24.38 -14.03 -14.07
C GLY A 336 23.18 -14.26 -13.14
N LEU A 337 23.42 -14.40 -11.83
CA LEU A 337 22.36 -14.47 -10.82
C LEU A 337 21.53 -13.18 -10.83
N ALA A 338 22.19 -12.04 -10.75
CA ALA A 338 21.56 -10.72 -10.71
C ALA A 338 20.65 -10.50 -11.92
N GLN A 339 21.14 -10.77 -13.13
CA GLN A 339 20.39 -10.62 -14.37
C GLN A 339 19.19 -11.58 -14.45
N ARG A 340 19.34 -12.83 -14.07
CA ARG A 340 18.25 -13.81 -14.05
C ARG A 340 17.12 -13.39 -13.12
N LEU A 341 17.44 -12.97 -11.89
CA LEU A 341 16.44 -12.51 -10.94
C LEU A 341 15.73 -11.24 -11.41
N ALA A 342 16.48 -10.28 -11.93
CA ALA A 342 15.96 -9.02 -12.47
C ALA A 342 15.01 -9.26 -13.65
N ALA A 343 15.37 -10.14 -14.59
CA ALA A 343 14.54 -10.49 -15.74
C ALA A 343 13.22 -11.16 -15.31
N ALA A 344 13.27 -12.06 -14.33
CA ALA A 344 12.07 -12.71 -13.79
C ALA A 344 11.15 -11.70 -13.07
N ALA A 345 11.73 -10.79 -12.26
CA ALA A 345 10.97 -9.71 -11.61
C ALA A 345 10.30 -8.81 -12.64
N LEU A 346 11.02 -8.39 -13.68
CA LEU A 346 10.51 -7.54 -14.75
C LEU A 346 9.36 -8.23 -15.52
N ALA A 347 9.50 -9.51 -15.83
CA ALA A 347 8.43 -10.24 -16.52
C ALA A 347 7.15 -10.30 -15.66
N GLN A 348 7.27 -10.52 -14.36
CA GLN A 348 6.15 -10.57 -13.43
C GLN A 348 5.53 -9.20 -13.16
N SER A 349 6.31 -8.11 -13.23
CA SER A 349 5.86 -6.75 -12.92
C SER A 349 4.68 -6.29 -13.79
N ARG A 350 4.55 -6.83 -15.00
CA ARG A 350 3.44 -6.55 -15.93
C ARG A 350 2.05 -6.84 -15.31
N ASN A 351 1.98 -7.73 -14.32
CA ASN A 351 0.76 -8.05 -13.59
C ASN A 351 0.43 -7.07 -12.46
N PHE A 352 1.35 -6.13 -12.17
CA PHE A 352 1.29 -5.21 -11.04
C PHE A 352 1.31 -3.74 -11.49
N THR A 353 0.59 -3.40 -12.55
CA THR A 353 0.33 -2.01 -12.93
C THR A 353 -0.98 -1.53 -12.31
N TRP A 354 -1.14 -0.21 -12.19
CA TRP A 354 -2.42 0.38 -11.73
C TRP A 354 -3.57 0.01 -12.65
N GLU A 355 -3.32 -0.11 -13.95
CA GLU A 355 -4.30 -0.57 -14.92
C GLU A 355 -4.76 -2.00 -14.62
N GLN A 356 -3.83 -2.94 -14.41
CA GLN A 356 -4.15 -4.33 -14.08
C GLN A 356 -4.90 -4.44 -12.75
N ARG A 357 -4.55 -3.60 -11.76
CA ARG A 357 -5.30 -3.50 -10.51
C ARG A 357 -6.74 -3.07 -10.79
N ALA A 358 -6.94 -2.01 -11.55
CA ALA A 358 -8.26 -1.48 -11.87
C ALA A 358 -9.11 -2.49 -12.65
N LEU A 359 -8.53 -3.19 -13.63
CA LEU A 359 -9.21 -4.27 -14.38
C LEU A 359 -9.73 -5.37 -13.45
N LYS A 360 -8.89 -5.84 -12.51
CA LYS A 360 -9.28 -6.85 -11.53
C LYS A 360 -10.41 -6.36 -10.62
N ILE A 361 -10.32 -5.13 -10.11
CA ILE A 361 -11.36 -4.53 -9.26
C ILE A 361 -12.67 -4.35 -10.04
N ALA A 362 -12.60 -3.87 -11.28
CA ALA A 362 -13.79 -3.72 -12.13
C ALA A 362 -14.48 -5.08 -12.38
N GLY A 363 -13.72 -6.14 -12.61
CA GLY A 363 -14.23 -7.50 -12.76
C GLY A 363 -14.97 -7.97 -11.49
N ILE A 364 -14.35 -7.77 -10.32
CA ILE A 364 -14.95 -8.10 -9.02
C ILE A 364 -16.28 -7.33 -8.83
N VAL A 365 -16.27 -6.03 -9.05
CA VAL A 365 -17.45 -5.17 -8.87
C VAL A 365 -18.59 -5.60 -9.81
N ARG A 366 -18.30 -5.86 -11.09
CA ARG A 366 -19.32 -6.34 -12.04
C ARG A 366 -19.92 -7.67 -11.63
N SER A 367 -19.08 -8.63 -11.23
CA SER A 367 -19.53 -9.95 -10.73
C SER A 367 -20.44 -9.81 -9.51
N ARG A 368 -20.02 -8.99 -8.52
CA ARG A 368 -20.80 -8.79 -7.29
C ARG A 368 -22.11 -8.03 -7.51
N LEU A 369 -22.16 -7.15 -8.49
CA LEU A 369 -23.42 -6.48 -8.89
C LEU A 369 -24.39 -7.45 -9.56
N GLY A 370 -23.90 -8.38 -10.38
CA GLY A 370 -24.72 -9.43 -10.99
C GLY A 370 -25.32 -10.37 -9.95
N THR A 371 -24.53 -10.87 -9.01
CA THR A 371 -25.01 -11.74 -7.92
C THR A 371 -25.97 -11.02 -6.97
N ALA A 372 -25.69 -9.75 -6.61
CA ALA A 372 -26.59 -8.96 -5.76
C ALA A 372 -27.96 -8.68 -6.38
N ALA A 373 -28.10 -8.77 -7.70
CA ALA A 373 -29.39 -8.68 -8.39
C ALA A 373 -30.21 -9.97 -8.26
N THR A 374 -29.56 -11.12 -8.09
CA THR A 374 -30.20 -12.43 -7.93
C THR A 374 -30.45 -12.79 -6.47
N GLU A 375 -29.66 -12.28 -5.52
CA GLU A 375 -29.84 -12.48 -4.08
C GLU A 375 -30.97 -11.59 -3.52
N ARG A 376 -32.22 -11.90 -3.84
CA ARG A 376 -33.42 -11.34 -3.16
C ARG A 376 -33.68 -12.01 -1.79
N GLY A 377 -32.66 -12.53 -1.12
CA GLY A 377 -32.74 -13.20 0.17
C GLY A 377 -32.26 -12.33 1.32
N GLY A 378 -33.14 -12.07 2.27
CA GLY A 378 -32.84 -11.29 3.48
C GLY A 378 -31.84 -11.99 4.41
N TRP A 379 -31.33 -11.22 5.38
CA TRP A 379 -30.54 -11.70 6.52
C TRP A 379 -31.22 -12.92 7.17
N THR A 380 -30.64 -14.10 7.01
CA THR A 380 -31.19 -15.32 7.54
C THR A 380 -30.95 -15.45 9.05
N ARG A 381 -31.84 -16.14 9.77
CA ARG A 381 -31.68 -16.47 11.19
C ARG A 381 -30.36 -17.24 11.48
N GLU A 382 -29.78 -17.87 10.49
CA GLU A 382 -28.47 -18.54 10.58
C GLU A 382 -27.31 -17.58 10.79
N HIS A 383 -27.30 -16.45 10.10
CA HIS A 383 -26.28 -15.40 10.32
C HIS A 383 -26.35 -14.82 11.73
N SER A 384 -27.55 -14.67 12.29
CA SER A 384 -27.76 -14.25 13.68
C SER A 384 -27.26 -15.30 14.69
N ARG A 385 -27.47 -16.60 14.40
CA ARG A 385 -26.99 -17.69 15.25
C ARG A 385 -25.50 -17.92 15.18
N ALA A 386 -24.89 -17.75 14.00
CA ALA A 386 -23.43 -17.81 13.83
C ALA A 386 -22.76 -16.68 14.61
N TRP A 387 -23.32 -15.47 14.57
CA TRP A 387 -22.83 -14.32 15.35
C TRP A 387 -22.91 -14.56 16.86
N LEU A 388 -24.02 -15.08 17.40
CA LEU A 388 -24.17 -15.38 18.82
C LEU A 388 -23.19 -16.46 19.31
N ARG A 389 -22.90 -17.48 18.49
CA ARG A 389 -21.91 -18.51 18.81
C ARG A 389 -20.48 -17.92 18.81
N GLN A 390 -20.18 -17.04 17.90
CA GLN A 390 -18.87 -16.42 17.79
C GLN A 390 -18.62 -15.36 18.86
N SER A 391 -19.66 -14.58 19.22
CA SER A 391 -19.60 -13.63 20.34
C SER A 391 -19.36 -14.32 21.69
N ARG A 392 -19.97 -15.51 21.92
CA ARG A 392 -19.72 -16.33 23.11
C ARG A 392 -18.29 -16.89 23.15
N ARG A 393 -17.76 -17.40 22.03
CA ARG A 393 -16.36 -17.83 21.95
C ARG A 393 -15.37 -16.69 22.22
N TRP A 394 -15.70 -15.50 21.76
CA TRP A 394 -14.91 -14.29 21.97
C TRP A 394 -14.92 -13.79 23.42
N ALA A 395 -16.07 -13.77 24.08
CA ALA A 395 -16.17 -13.41 25.48
C ALA A 395 -15.31 -14.35 26.35
N ILE A 396 -15.34 -15.65 26.05
CA ILE A 396 -14.52 -16.66 26.75
C ILE A 396 -13.03 -16.45 26.48
N HIS A 397 -12.63 -16.05 25.27
CA HIS A 397 -11.23 -15.83 24.93
C HIS A 397 -10.67 -14.52 25.56
N LEU A 398 -11.48 -13.46 25.64
CA LEU A 398 -11.14 -12.23 26.36
C LEU A 398 -11.01 -12.47 27.88
N LEU A 399 -11.91 -13.24 28.47
CA LEU A 399 -11.85 -13.59 29.88
C LEU A 399 -10.61 -14.44 30.21
N ARG A 400 -10.16 -15.31 29.30
CA ARG A 400 -8.93 -16.11 29.47
C ARG A 400 -7.63 -15.31 29.26
N ARG A 401 -7.63 -14.19 28.56
CA ARG A 401 -6.45 -13.33 28.36
C ARG A 401 -6.25 -12.25 29.42
N HIS A 402 -7.26 -11.94 30.22
CA HIS A 402 -7.17 -10.96 31.31
C HIS A 402 -6.90 -11.56 32.71
N SER A 403 -6.50 -12.83 32.79
CA SER A 403 -6.01 -13.45 34.03
C SER A 403 -4.50 -13.29 34.22
N TRP A 404 -3.92 -12.17 33.80
CA TRP A 404 -2.54 -11.81 34.13
C TRP A 404 -2.51 -10.59 35.06
N VAL A 405 -2.41 -10.88 36.39
CA VAL A 405 -1.66 -10.25 37.45
C VAL A 405 -1.29 -8.77 37.26
N LEU A 406 -1.89 -7.92 38.09
CA LEU A 406 -1.34 -6.63 38.45
C LEU A 406 0.01 -6.86 39.17
N PRO A 407 1.12 -6.22 38.82
CA PRO A 407 2.30 -6.17 39.68
C PRO A 407 2.03 -5.19 40.81
N THR A 408 2.25 -5.68 42.03
CA THR A 408 2.36 -4.91 43.26
C THR A 408 3.54 -3.95 43.24
#